data_c2ca0fd7e70736e82c1e2008b0578fad
#
_entry.id   c2ca0fd7e70736e82c1e2008b0578fad
#
_cell.length_a   1.000
_cell.length_b   1.000
_cell.length_c   1.000
_cell.angle_alpha   90.00
_cell.angle_beta   90.00
_cell.angle_gamma   90.00
#
_symmetry.space_group_name_H-M   'P 1'
#
loop_
_entity.id
_entity.type
_entity.pdbx_description
1 polymer ?
#
loop_
_entity_poly.entity_id
_entity_poly.type
_entity_poly.pdbx_seq_one_letter_code
_entity_poly.pdbx_strand_id
1 'polypeptide(L)'
;MTSVIDKKVTPQENNEIDFGRLFGELIDHRKLIISITTGFTVIAVLYALFATPIYEANALIQVEQKQGNALIDSLSQMLPDSQPQSAPEIALLQSRMILGKTVDDLNLQALVEQKQFPLLGKGVARLLGEKEGNLEINRLYLPKDAGGKVPEILVTVKDDKHYTVDFDGIVLQGTVGVPLDEKGIALDIKSIDAKPGTQFEVKYYSRLKAITNLQESFSALDQGKDTGMLNLTLTGEDPDFISRVLNSISQNYLAQNVARQAAQDAKSLEFLNNQLPLVRGDLDSAENKLNQYRQQKDSVDLTMEAKSVLDQIVNVDNQLNELTFREAEISQLYTKEHPTYKA
;
A
#
# COMPACT_ATOMS: atom_id res chain seq x y z
N MET A 1 13.95 -58.18 79.13
CA MET A 1 14.32 -56.78 78.66
C MET A 1 14.16 -56.75 77.17
N THR A 2 12.97 -56.34 76.75
CA THR A 2 12.66 -56.25 75.28
C THR A 2 12.29 -54.83 74.97
N SER A 3 13.20 -54.10 74.26
CA SER A 3 12.97 -52.73 73.87
C SER A 3 12.10 -52.68 72.58
N VAL A 4 10.91 -52.11 72.76
CA VAL A 4 9.98 -51.80 71.69
C VAL A 4 10.53 -50.58 70.93
N ILE A 5 10.85 -50.74 69.69
CA ILE A 5 11.24 -49.66 68.79
C ILE A 5 9.94 -49.10 68.20
N ASP A 6 9.61 -47.88 68.62
CA ASP A 6 8.49 -47.09 68.14
C ASP A 6 8.81 -46.58 66.77
N LYS A 7 8.19 -47.11 65.71
CA LYS A 7 8.34 -46.74 64.33
C LYS A 7 7.48 -45.53 64.02
N LYS A 8 8.08 -44.35 64.07
CA LYS A 8 7.45 -43.08 63.69
C LYS A 8 7.01 -43.15 62.24
N VAL A 9 5.73 -43.29 62.01
CA VAL A 9 5.12 -43.24 60.69
C VAL A 9 5.12 -41.77 60.25
N THR A 10 5.96 -41.46 59.26
CA THR A 10 5.88 -40.16 58.54
C THR A 10 4.61 -40.13 57.73
N PRO A 11 3.78 -39.06 57.86
CA PRO A 11 2.64 -38.92 56.98
C PRO A 11 3.14 -38.72 55.54
N GLN A 12 2.69 -39.57 54.64
CA GLN A 12 2.84 -39.41 53.22
C GLN A 12 1.97 -38.19 52.83
N GLU A 13 2.61 -37.09 52.40
CA GLU A 13 1.89 -35.96 51.77
C GLU A 13 1.30 -36.49 50.46
N ASN A 14 0.04 -36.87 50.51
CA ASN A 14 -0.76 -37.03 49.30
C ASN A 14 -0.91 -35.66 48.65
N ASN A 15 -0.22 -35.44 47.58
CA ASN A 15 -0.37 -34.27 46.69
C ASN A 15 -1.71 -34.35 45.91
N GLU A 16 -2.78 -34.78 46.56
CA GLU A 16 -4.10 -34.66 45.97
C GLU A 16 -4.59 -33.23 46.21
N ILE A 17 -4.84 -32.51 45.09
CA ILE A 17 -5.42 -31.16 45.14
C ILE A 17 -6.81 -31.30 45.73
N ASP A 18 -6.96 -30.94 47.00
CA ASP A 18 -8.25 -30.92 47.69
C ASP A 18 -9.07 -29.73 47.20
N PHE A 19 -9.92 -29.98 46.19
CA PHE A 19 -10.83 -28.99 45.62
C PHE A 19 -11.77 -28.41 46.64
N GLY A 20 -12.17 -29.18 47.69
CA GLY A 20 -13.03 -28.70 48.77
C GLY A 20 -12.37 -27.59 49.60
N ARG A 21 -11.08 -27.76 49.90
CA ARG A 21 -10.29 -26.75 50.62
C ARG A 21 -10.06 -25.48 49.77
N LEU A 22 -9.79 -25.64 48.46
CA LEU A 22 -9.68 -24.52 47.55
C LEU A 22 -10.97 -23.72 47.43
N PHE A 23 -12.12 -24.39 47.32
CA PHE A 23 -13.44 -23.73 47.34
C PHE A 23 -13.72 -23.02 48.67
N GLY A 24 -13.35 -23.60 49.80
CA GLY A 24 -13.48 -22.96 51.11
C GLY A 24 -12.68 -21.67 51.21
N GLU A 25 -11.41 -21.69 50.79
CA GLU A 25 -10.50 -20.54 50.77
C GLU A 25 -10.99 -19.44 49.81
N LEU A 26 -11.57 -19.83 48.65
CA LEU A 26 -12.18 -18.90 47.70
C LEU A 26 -13.41 -18.19 48.28
N ILE A 27 -14.24 -18.91 49.08
CA ILE A 27 -15.43 -18.35 49.76
C ILE A 27 -15.03 -17.41 50.90
N ASP A 28 -13.99 -17.75 51.64
CA ASP A 28 -13.49 -16.91 52.73
C ASP A 28 -12.94 -15.57 52.23
N HIS A 29 -12.26 -15.58 51.06
CA HIS A 29 -11.71 -14.40 50.41
C HIS A 29 -12.65 -13.74 49.39
N ARG A 30 -13.94 -14.14 49.33
CA ARG A 30 -14.93 -13.64 48.33
C ARG A 30 -15.02 -12.13 48.23
N LYS A 31 -14.95 -11.40 49.36
CA LYS A 31 -15.00 -9.92 49.34
C LYS A 31 -13.76 -9.31 48.63
N LEU A 32 -12.60 -9.88 48.88
CA LEU A 32 -11.34 -9.45 48.26
C LEU A 32 -11.35 -9.76 46.76
N ILE A 33 -11.77 -10.97 46.38
CA ILE A 33 -11.88 -11.39 44.97
C ILE A 33 -12.88 -10.49 44.23
N ILE A 34 -14.07 -10.27 44.78
CA ILE A 34 -15.08 -9.39 44.18
C ILE A 34 -14.56 -7.96 44.07
N SER A 35 -13.88 -7.42 45.08
CA SER A 35 -13.33 -6.06 45.04
C SER A 35 -12.27 -5.91 43.97
N ILE A 36 -11.34 -6.86 43.85
CA ILE A 36 -10.30 -6.84 42.80
C ILE A 36 -10.93 -7.00 41.42
N THR A 37 -11.82 -7.98 41.24
CA THR A 37 -12.48 -8.22 39.96
C THR A 37 -13.30 -7.01 39.53
N THR A 38 -14.07 -6.40 40.45
CA THR A 38 -14.82 -5.17 40.18
C THR A 38 -13.88 -4.03 39.80
N GLY A 39 -12.75 -3.85 40.52
CA GLY A 39 -11.75 -2.85 40.20
C GLY A 39 -11.19 -3.00 38.77
N PHE A 40 -10.76 -4.21 38.41
CA PHE A 40 -10.29 -4.49 37.06
C PHE A 40 -11.37 -4.32 35.98
N THR A 41 -12.59 -4.74 36.27
CA THR A 41 -13.74 -4.57 35.37
C THR A 41 -14.04 -3.10 35.12
N VAL A 42 -14.04 -2.26 36.16
CA VAL A 42 -14.23 -0.80 36.02
C VAL A 42 -13.10 -0.19 35.16
N ILE A 43 -11.85 -0.56 35.42
CA ILE A 43 -10.72 -0.09 34.64
C ILE A 43 -10.85 -0.53 33.19
N ALA A 44 -11.22 -1.79 32.92
CA ALA A 44 -11.41 -2.31 31.57
C ALA A 44 -12.54 -1.59 30.79
N VAL A 45 -13.65 -1.34 31.47
CA VAL A 45 -14.78 -0.59 30.90
C VAL A 45 -14.39 0.86 30.61
N LEU A 46 -13.71 1.51 31.55
CA LEU A 46 -13.18 2.87 31.30
C LEU A 46 -12.21 2.89 30.12
N TYR A 47 -11.29 1.93 30.05
CA TYR A 47 -10.38 1.81 28.92
C TYR A 47 -11.14 1.63 27.59
N ALA A 48 -12.12 0.73 27.55
CA ALA A 48 -12.90 0.48 26.33
C ALA A 48 -13.73 1.70 25.89
N LEU A 49 -14.23 2.51 26.84
CA LEU A 49 -14.98 3.74 26.54
C LEU A 49 -14.08 4.87 26.02
N PHE A 50 -12.83 4.95 26.51
CA PHE A 50 -11.91 6.03 26.17
C PHE A 50 -10.92 5.67 25.08
N ALA A 51 -10.76 4.38 24.73
CA ALA A 51 -9.88 3.97 23.63
C ALA A 51 -10.32 4.58 22.29
N THR A 52 -9.37 5.06 21.52
CA THR A 52 -9.64 5.56 20.16
C THR A 52 -10.00 4.39 19.24
N PRO A 53 -11.15 4.43 18.54
CA PRO A 53 -11.47 3.41 17.55
C PRO A 53 -10.52 3.50 16.38
N ILE A 54 -10.07 2.35 15.89
CA ILE A 54 -9.33 2.25 14.65
C ILE A 54 -10.28 1.75 13.58
N TYR A 55 -10.37 2.50 12.49
CA TYR A 55 -11.18 2.17 11.32
C TYR A 55 -10.32 1.56 10.24
N GLU A 56 -10.96 0.83 9.35
CA GLU A 56 -10.33 0.25 8.18
C GLU A 56 -11.13 0.65 6.94
N ALA A 57 -10.45 1.24 5.96
CA ALA A 57 -10.99 1.48 4.63
C ALA A 57 -10.51 0.37 3.71
N ASN A 58 -11.42 -0.13 2.87
CA ASN A 58 -11.15 -1.19 1.90
C ASN A 58 -11.44 -0.72 0.48
N ALA A 59 -10.58 -1.09 -0.47
CA ALA A 59 -10.80 -0.90 -1.91
C ALA A 59 -10.39 -2.16 -2.66
N LEU A 60 -11.16 -2.49 -3.70
CA LEU A 60 -10.88 -3.62 -4.58
C LEU A 60 -10.41 -3.09 -5.93
N ILE A 61 -9.24 -3.57 -6.38
CA ILE A 61 -8.71 -3.26 -7.71
C ILE A 61 -8.61 -4.57 -8.49
N GLN A 62 -9.13 -4.55 -9.71
CA GLN A 62 -8.93 -5.63 -10.67
C GLN A 62 -7.72 -5.28 -11.55
N VAL A 63 -6.76 -6.18 -11.58
CA VAL A 63 -5.60 -6.13 -12.47
C VAL A 63 -5.94 -6.96 -13.71
N GLU A 64 -5.85 -6.34 -14.87
CA GLU A 64 -5.99 -7.09 -16.13
C GLU A 64 -4.83 -8.08 -16.24
N GLN A 65 -5.16 -9.36 -16.32
CA GLN A 65 -4.19 -10.40 -16.59
C GLN A 65 -3.71 -10.21 -18.02
N LYS A 66 -2.43 -9.94 -18.23
CA LYS A 66 -1.83 -10.08 -19.54
C LYS A 66 -2.02 -11.54 -19.95
N GLN A 67 -2.73 -11.79 -21.04
CA GLN A 67 -2.79 -13.12 -21.65
C GLN A 67 -1.38 -13.45 -22.13
N GLY A 68 -0.55 -13.96 -21.21
CA GLY A 68 0.70 -14.60 -21.53
C GLY A 68 0.40 -15.84 -22.37
N ASN A 69 1.35 -16.24 -23.20
CA ASN A 69 1.23 -17.46 -24.00
C ASN A 69 0.79 -18.62 -23.12
N ALA A 70 -0.36 -19.23 -23.45
CA ALA A 70 -0.96 -20.35 -22.69
C ALA A 70 0.02 -21.52 -22.43
N LEU A 71 1.09 -21.63 -23.22
CA LEU A 71 2.16 -22.62 -23.03
C LEU A 71 3.10 -22.29 -21.87
N ILE A 72 3.35 -21.00 -21.59
CA ILE A 72 4.21 -20.56 -20.46
C ILE A 72 3.42 -20.60 -19.16
N ASP A 73 2.14 -20.23 -19.20
CA ASP A 73 1.26 -20.31 -18.05
C ASP A 73 1.05 -21.76 -17.58
N SER A 74 0.95 -22.70 -18.52
CA SER A 74 0.88 -24.13 -18.16
C SER A 74 2.17 -24.68 -17.57
N LEU A 75 3.33 -24.15 -17.99
CA LEU A 75 4.63 -24.57 -17.48
C LEU A 75 4.92 -23.94 -16.10
N SER A 76 4.52 -22.70 -15.89
CA SER A 76 4.67 -22.02 -14.60
C SER A 76 3.77 -22.61 -13.51
N GLN A 77 2.59 -23.14 -13.86
CA GLN A 77 1.73 -23.87 -12.93
C GLN A 77 2.30 -25.22 -12.45
N MET A 78 3.28 -25.76 -13.16
CA MET A 78 3.98 -27.01 -12.77
C MET A 78 5.15 -26.77 -11.81
N LEU A 79 5.57 -25.52 -11.60
CA LEU A 79 6.65 -25.18 -10.65
C LEU A 79 6.04 -24.87 -9.27
N PRO A 80 6.47 -25.57 -8.20
CA PRO A 80 5.87 -25.43 -6.85
C PRO A 80 6.08 -24.06 -6.19
N ASP A 81 6.83 -23.15 -6.81
CA ASP A 81 7.26 -21.87 -6.23
C ASP A 81 6.97 -20.66 -7.16
N SER A 82 5.93 -20.75 -8.00
CA SER A 82 5.54 -19.63 -8.84
C SER A 82 4.96 -18.51 -7.98
N GLN A 83 5.62 -17.35 -7.99
CA GLN A 83 5.08 -16.13 -7.36
C GLN A 83 3.72 -15.80 -7.99
N PRO A 84 2.72 -15.35 -7.17
CA PRO A 84 1.45 -14.92 -7.71
C PRO A 84 1.64 -13.87 -8.82
N GLN A 85 0.87 -13.95 -9.88
CA GLN A 85 0.93 -12.98 -11.00
C GLN A 85 0.67 -11.54 -10.56
N SER A 86 -0.01 -11.37 -9.43
CA SER A 86 -0.29 -10.08 -8.78
C SER A 86 0.88 -9.50 -7.99
N ALA A 87 1.94 -10.27 -7.69
CA ALA A 87 3.06 -9.80 -6.88
C ALA A 87 3.75 -8.53 -7.41
N PRO A 88 3.99 -8.35 -8.72
CA PRO A 88 4.56 -7.10 -9.25
C PRO A 88 3.64 -5.89 -9.05
N GLU A 89 2.34 -6.06 -9.17
CA GLU A 89 1.37 -4.98 -9.00
C GLU A 89 1.20 -4.61 -7.52
N ILE A 90 1.24 -5.59 -6.62
CA ILE A 90 1.31 -5.34 -5.17
C ILE A 90 2.56 -4.55 -4.81
N ALA A 91 3.72 -4.95 -5.33
CA ALA A 91 4.97 -4.23 -5.12
C ALA A 91 4.93 -2.79 -5.67
N LEU A 92 4.28 -2.58 -6.81
CA LEU A 92 4.06 -1.25 -7.40
C LEU A 92 3.16 -0.39 -6.51
N LEU A 93 2.03 -0.93 -6.02
CA LEU A 93 1.10 -0.24 -5.12
C LEU A 93 1.80 0.20 -3.81
N GLN A 94 2.67 -0.66 -3.26
CA GLN A 94 3.44 -0.36 -2.04
C GLN A 94 4.71 0.45 -2.31
N SER A 95 4.99 0.77 -3.57
CA SER A 95 6.20 1.50 -3.96
C SER A 95 6.17 2.96 -3.50
N ARG A 96 7.37 3.51 -3.29
CA ARG A 96 7.55 4.95 -3.03
C ARG A 96 7.06 5.84 -4.17
N MET A 97 6.89 5.30 -5.36
CA MET A 97 6.38 6.04 -6.51
C MET A 97 4.89 6.35 -6.31
N ILE A 98 4.07 5.37 -5.98
CA ILE A 98 2.64 5.54 -5.77
C ILE A 98 2.36 6.23 -4.43
N LEU A 99 2.92 5.70 -3.34
CA LEU A 99 2.69 6.25 -2.00
C LEU A 99 3.30 7.65 -1.86
N GLY A 100 4.46 7.90 -2.47
CA GLY A 100 5.09 9.22 -2.46
C GLY A 100 4.27 10.26 -3.21
N LYS A 101 3.65 9.88 -4.34
CA LYS A 101 2.73 10.77 -5.05
C LYS A 101 1.49 11.05 -4.22
N THR A 102 0.92 10.05 -3.55
CA THR A 102 -0.22 10.24 -2.63
C THR A 102 0.15 11.16 -1.45
N VAL A 103 1.35 11.01 -0.89
CA VAL A 103 1.88 11.90 0.16
C VAL A 103 1.95 13.35 -0.33
N ASP A 104 2.41 13.56 -1.56
CA ASP A 104 2.52 14.89 -2.16
C ASP A 104 1.14 15.47 -2.51
N ASP A 105 0.24 14.68 -3.10
CA ASP A 105 -1.10 15.11 -3.52
C ASP A 105 -2.00 15.52 -2.34
N LEU A 106 -1.85 14.85 -1.20
CA LEU A 106 -2.67 15.08 0.00
C LEU A 106 -1.92 15.78 1.15
N ASN A 107 -0.68 16.23 0.92
CA ASN A 107 0.17 16.88 1.92
C ASN A 107 0.32 16.09 3.23
N LEU A 108 0.47 14.76 3.14
CA LEU A 108 0.57 13.88 4.31
C LEU A 108 1.85 14.09 5.14
N GLN A 109 2.69 15.05 4.76
CA GLN A 109 3.81 15.51 5.56
C GLN A 109 3.34 16.33 6.78
N ALA A 110 2.16 16.96 6.69
CA ALA A 110 1.55 17.70 7.79
C ALA A 110 0.57 16.78 8.54
N LEU A 111 0.94 16.34 9.73
CA LEU A 111 0.03 15.61 10.62
C LEU A 111 -0.67 16.64 11.51
N VAL A 112 -1.99 16.74 11.36
CA VAL A 112 -2.84 17.67 12.11
C VAL A 112 -3.58 16.88 13.18
N GLU A 113 -3.39 17.23 14.44
CA GLU A 113 -4.08 16.64 15.57
C GLU A 113 -4.74 17.75 16.41
N GLN A 114 -6.01 17.60 16.74
CA GLN A 114 -6.66 18.52 17.67
C GLN A 114 -6.07 18.30 19.07
N LYS A 115 -5.54 19.35 19.69
CA LYS A 115 -5.03 19.30 21.04
C LYS A 115 -6.18 19.13 22.02
N GLN A 116 -6.26 17.97 22.63
CA GLN A 116 -7.25 17.63 23.62
C GLN A 116 -6.57 17.25 24.94
N PHE A 117 -7.36 17.11 26.00
CA PHE A 117 -6.80 16.69 27.29
C PHE A 117 -6.16 15.30 27.18
N PRO A 118 -4.91 15.11 27.63
CA PRO A 118 -4.21 13.84 27.45
C PRO A 118 -4.99 12.67 28.07
N LEU A 119 -5.01 11.53 27.37
CA LEU A 119 -5.63 10.23 27.72
C LEU A 119 -7.16 10.17 27.71
N LEU A 120 -7.85 11.24 28.11
CA LEU A 120 -9.32 11.20 28.28
C LEU A 120 -10.05 12.13 27.29
N GLY A 121 -9.37 13.10 26.69
CA GLY A 121 -9.98 14.17 25.90
C GLY A 121 -10.76 13.67 24.69
N LYS A 122 -10.17 12.81 23.87
CA LYS A 122 -10.83 12.21 22.69
C LYS A 122 -12.07 11.38 23.10
N GLY A 123 -11.96 10.58 24.16
CA GLY A 123 -13.06 9.77 24.66
C GLY A 123 -14.21 10.59 25.24
N VAL A 124 -13.91 11.62 26.03
CA VAL A 124 -14.92 12.53 26.62
C VAL A 124 -15.62 13.33 25.54
N ALA A 125 -14.90 13.92 24.59
CA ALA A 125 -15.46 14.69 23.48
C ALA A 125 -16.46 13.82 22.68
N ARG A 126 -16.11 12.56 22.42
CA ARG A 126 -16.99 11.60 21.75
C ARG A 126 -18.23 11.25 22.57
N LEU A 127 -18.10 11.02 23.87
CA LEU A 127 -19.24 10.75 24.74
C LEU A 127 -20.20 11.94 24.84
N LEU A 128 -19.68 13.16 24.75
CA LEU A 128 -20.47 14.39 24.74
C LEU A 128 -21.04 14.71 23.34
N GLY A 129 -20.71 13.90 22.31
CA GLY A 129 -21.16 14.14 20.93
C GLY A 129 -20.51 15.37 20.29
N GLU A 130 -19.39 15.85 20.81
CA GLU A 130 -18.65 16.93 20.19
C GLU A 130 -17.97 16.43 18.94
N LYS A 131 -18.25 17.09 17.79
CA LYS A 131 -17.49 16.82 16.56
C LYS A 131 -16.05 17.33 16.74
N GLU A 132 -15.10 16.50 16.37
CA GLU A 132 -13.71 16.93 16.28
C GLU A 132 -13.62 18.04 15.22
N GLY A 133 -12.88 19.11 15.56
CA GLY A 133 -12.61 20.17 14.60
C GLY A 133 -11.72 19.63 13.48
N ASN A 134 -11.91 20.15 12.27
CA ASN A 134 -11.10 19.80 11.11
C ASN A 134 -10.29 21.01 10.65
N LEU A 135 -9.02 20.80 10.34
CA LEU A 135 -8.10 21.78 9.80
C LEU A 135 -7.43 21.19 8.54
N GLU A 136 -7.78 21.70 7.37
CA GLU A 136 -7.15 21.29 6.11
C GLU A 136 -6.00 22.23 5.73
N ILE A 137 -4.82 21.66 5.51
CA ILE A 137 -3.59 22.36 5.15
C ILE A 137 -3.25 22.07 3.68
N ASN A 138 -3.15 23.12 2.85
CA ASN A 138 -2.67 23.00 1.48
C ASN A 138 -1.15 22.86 1.40
N ARG A 139 -0.43 23.63 2.24
CA ARG A 139 1.03 23.67 2.23
C ARG A 139 1.54 23.93 3.64
N LEU A 140 2.51 23.14 4.04
CA LEU A 140 3.28 23.35 5.26
C LEU A 140 4.75 23.16 4.97
N TYR A 141 5.56 24.09 5.40
CA TYR A 141 7.00 23.96 5.49
C TYR A 141 7.46 24.54 6.82
N LEU A 142 8.18 23.78 7.58
CA LEU A 142 8.80 24.21 8.82
C LEU A 142 10.32 24.01 8.72
N PRO A 143 11.13 24.95 9.23
CA PRO A 143 12.57 24.78 9.30
C PRO A 143 12.89 23.60 10.23
N LYS A 144 13.92 22.84 9.88
CA LYS A 144 14.40 21.74 10.73
C LYS A 144 14.95 22.29 12.03
N ASP A 145 14.54 21.72 13.13
CA ASP A 145 15.17 21.97 14.41
C ASP A 145 16.61 21.42 14.43
N ALA A 146 17.53 22.20 14.98
CA ALA A 146 18.93 21.82 15.15
C ALA A 146 19.11 20.58 16.06
N GLY A 147 18.14 20.27 16.91
CA GLY A 147 18.12 19.13 17.82
C GLY A 147 17.59 17.83 17.21
N GLY A 148 17.15 17.82 15.92
CA GLY A 148 16.62 16.63 15.25
C GLY A 148 15.22 16.23 15.70
N LYS A 149 14.51 17.07 16.45
CA LYS A 149 13.09 16.88 16.76
C LYS A 149 12.24 17.10 15.52
N VAL A 150 11.08 16.45 15.49
CA VAL A 150 10.07 16.72 14.46
C VAL A 150 9.56 18.14 14.68
N PRO A 151 9.66 19.05 13.68
CA PRO A 151 9.14 20.40 13.83
C PRO A 151 7.62 20.36 14.03
N GLU A 152 7.13 21.12 15.00
CA GLU A 152 5.71 21.21 15.32
C GLU A 152 5.29 22.66 15.52
N ILE A 153 4.05 22.97 15.17
CA ILE A 153 3.43 24.27 15.42
C ILE A 153 2.09 24.07 16.12
N LEU A 154 1.72 25.04 16.94
CA LEU A 154 0.41 25.10 17.55
C LEU A 154 -0.45 26.15 16.82
N VAL A 155 -1.49 25.67 16.14
CA VAL A 155 -2.48 26.54 15.46
C VAL A 155 -3.68 26.73 16.38
N THR A 156 -3.98 27.98 16.75
CA THR A 156 -5.15 28.32 17.57
C THR A 156 -6.17 29.06 16.71
N VAL A 157 -7.38 28.53 16.63
CA VAL A 157 -8.48 29.11 15.87
C VAL A 157 -9.02 30.35 16.61
N LYS A 158 -9.11 31.48 15.92
CA LYS A 158 -9.72 32.70 16.44
C LYS A 158 -11.18 32.81 16.02
N ASP A 159 -11.42 32.60 14.74
CA ASP A 159 -12.71 32.56 14.10
C ASP A 159 -12.62 31.74 12.80
N ASP A 160 -13.69 31.69 12.01
CA ASP A 160 -13.77 30.90 10.77
C ASP A 160 -12.72 31.29 9.70
N LYS A 161 -12.08 32.44 9.85
CA LYS A 161 -11.14 33.00 8.87
C LYS A 161 -9.76 33.30 9.43
N HIS A 162 -9.65 33.50 10.74
CA HIS A 162 -8.40 33.93 11.37
C HIS A 162 -7.88 32.89 12.35
N TYR A 163 -6.60 32.72 12.33
CA TYR A 163 -5.89 31.81 13.24
C TYR A 163 -4.58 32.43 13.71
N THR A 164 -4.03 31.88 14.77
CA THR A 164 -2.66 32.19 15.24
C THR A 164 -1.84 30.92 15.22
N VAL A 165 -0.57 31.09 14.83
CA VAL A 165 0.44 30.01 14.81
C VAL A 165 1.48 30.32 15.84
N ASP A 166 1.75 29.40 16.74
CA ASP A 166 2.87 29.48 17.68
C ASP A 166 3.93 28.43 17.26
N PHE A 167 5.12 28.94 16.97
CA PHE A 167 6.30 28.13 16.67
C PHE A 167 7.46 28.61 17.54
N ASP A 168 7.90 27.79 18.46
CA ASP A 168 9.01 28.10 19.41
C ASP A 168 8.84 29.46 20.10
N GLY A 169 7.61 29.85 20.50
CA GLY A 169 7.32 31.12 21.15
C GLY A 169 7.17 32.30 20.20
N ILE A 170 7.25 32.08 18.89
CA ILE A 170 6.98 33.09 17.86
C ILE A 170 5.51 32.95 17.46
N VAL A 171 4.71 33.95 17.80
CA VAL A 171 3.28 33.97 17.45
C VAL A 171 3.06 34.78 16.17
N LEU A 172 2.54 34.13 15.15
CA LEU A 172 2.16 34.72 13.87
C LEU A 172 0.63 34.71 13.73
N GLN A 173 0.07 35.67 12.99
CA GLN A 173 -1.34 35.70 12.67
C GLN A 173 -1.54 35.35 11.21
N GLY A 174 -2.49 34.45 10.92
CA GLY A 174 -2.81 34.04 9.57
C GLY A 174 -4.29 34.16 9.26
N THR A 175 -4.60 34.16 7.96
CA THR A 175 -5.96 34.15 7.43
C THR A 175 -6.13 32.94 6.54
N VAL A 176 -7.27 32.26 6.64
CA VAL A 176 -7.59 31.08 5.82
C VAL A 176 -7.61 31.46 4.34
N GLY A 177 -6.98 30.63 3.51
CA GLY A 177 -6.85 30.85 2.06
C GLY A 177 -5.78 31.88 1.67
N VAL A 178 -5.06 32.46 2.63
CA VAL A 178 -3.93 33.37 2.37
C VAL A 178 -2.65 32.72 2.87
N PRO A 179 -1.66 32.45 1.96
CA PRO A 179 -0.39 31.88 2.37
C PRO A 179 0.34 32.78 3.37
N LEU A 180 0.73 32.21 4.49
CA LEU A 180 1.61 32.82 5.50
C LEU A 180 3.05 32.37 5.20
N ASP A 181 3.94 33.31 4.87
CA ASP A 181 5.34 33.04 4.63
C ASP A 181 6.20 34.04 5.41
N GLU A 182 6.42 33.74 6.67
CA GLU A 182 7.18 34.58 7.59
C GLU A 182 8.13 33.77 8.46
N LYS A 183 9.30 34.34 8.74
CA LYS A 183 10.34 33.77 9.64
C LYS A 183 10.74 32.32 9.29
N GLY A 184 10.66 31.94 8.00
CA GLY A 184 11.03 30.61 7.54
C GLY A 184 9.92 29.57 7.68
N ILE A 185 8.73 29.97 8.14
CA ILE A 185 7.52 29.14 8.18
C ILE A 185 6.70 29.47 6.94
N ALA A 186 6.36 28.45 6.14
CA ALA A 186 5.37 28.59 5.10
C ALA A 186 4.15 27.74 5.44
N LEU A 187 3.00 28.38 5.64
CA LEU A 187 1.75 27.72 5.99
C LEU A 187 0.62 28.27 5.13
N ASP A 188 -0.13 27.39 4.49
CA ASP A 188 -1.37 27.72 3.77
C ASP A 188 -2.48 26.80 4.27
N ILE A 189 -3.45 27.40 4.99
CA ILE A 189 -4.61 26.69 5.50
C ILE A 189 -5.75 26.87 4.51
N LYS A 190 -6.27 25.75 4.00
CA LYS A 190 -7.38 25.73 3.04
C LYS A 190 -8.72 26.00 3.69
N SER A 191 -8.99 25.34 4.81
CA SER A 191 -10.25 25.46 5.54
C SER A 191 -10.08 25.14 7.02
N ILE A 192 -10.90 25.78 7.85
CA ILE A 192 -11.04 25.51 9.28
C ILE A 192 -12.51 25.24 9.55
N ASP A 193 -12.81 24.09 10.12
CA ASP A 193 -14.13 23.73 10.66
C ASP A 193 -13.95 23.37 12.13
N ALA A 194 -13.85 24.38 12.98
CA ALA A 194 -13.62 24.21 14.40
C ALA A 194 -14.13 25.43 15.20
N LYS A 195 -14.51 25.20 16.45
CA LYS A 195 -14.96 26.28 17.34
C LYS A 195 -13.80 27.26 17.64
N PRO A 196 -14.11 28.58 17.80
CA PRO A 196 -13.11 29.53 18.27
C PRO A 196 -12.45 29.05 19.57
N GLY A 197 -11.14 29.20 19.67
CA GLY A 197 -10.33 28.71 20.79
C GLY A 197 -9.82 27.27 20.64
N THR A 198 -10.25 26.52 19.65
CA THR A 198 -9.71 25.18 19.36
C THR A 198 -8.23 25.29 18.99
N GLN A 199 -7.44 24.38 19.51
CA GLN A 199 -6.00 24.30 19.24
C GLN A 199 -5.70 23.02 18.45
N PHE A 200 -4.89 23.17 17.39
CA PHE A 200 -4.36 22.06 16.59
C PHE A 200 -2.85 22.03 16.74
N GLU A 201 -2.33 20.85 17.06
CA GLU A 201 -0.91 20.54 17.00
C GLU A 201 -0.61 20.00 15.62
N VAL A 202 0.28 20.67 14.89
CA VAL A 202 0.64 20.27 13.53
C VAL A 202 2.11 19.92 13.49
N LYS A 203 2.39 18.66 13.22
CA LYS A 203 3.75 18.10 13.09
C LYS A 203 4.13 18.01 11.62
N TYR A 204 5.35 18.40 11.30
CA TYR A 204 5.87 18.36 9.94
C TYR A 204 6.91 17.25 9.78
N TYR A 205 6.49 16.18 9.11
CA TYR A 205 7.36 15.06 8.79
C TYR A 205 8.12 15.28 7.48
N SER A 206 9.34 14.74 7.41
CA SER A 206 10.01 14.63 6.13
C SER A 206 9.20 13.74 5.18
N ARG A 207 9.27 14.02 3.88
CA ARG A 207 8.58 13.23 2.84
C ARG A 207 8.83 11.72 2.99
N LEU A 208 10.08 11.33 3.27
CA LEU A 208 10.42 9.93 3.48
C LEU A 208 9.70 9.32 4.69
N LYS A 209 9.65 10.05 5.81
CA LYS A 209 8.96 9.58 7.02
C LYS A 209 7.45 9.46 6.79
N ALA A 210 6.84 10.42 6.09
CA ALA A 210 5.42 10.36 5.72
C ALA A 210 5.12 9.14 4.83
N ILE A 211 5.97 8.84 3.84
CA ILE A 211 5.84 7.63 3.02
C ILE A 211 5.96 6.36 3.88
N THR A 212 6.93 6.31 4.81
CA THR A 212 7.10 5.15 5.68
C THR A 212 5.89 4.95 6.59
N ASN A 213 5.36 6.02 7.18
CA ASN A 213 4.15 5.96 8.00
C ASN A 213 2.95 5.43 7.19
N LEU A 214 2.82 5.90 5.94
CA LEU A 214 1.76 5.42 5.05
C LEU A 214 1.96 3.95 4.67
N GLN A 215 3.21 3.50 4.46
CA GLN A 215 3.52 2.08 4.19
C GLN A 215 3.16 1.17 5.38
N GLU A 216 3.34 1.64 6.60
CA GLU A 216 3.03 0.88 7.83
C GLU A 216 1.53 0.66 8.03
N SER A 217 0.69 1.61 7.59
CA SER A 217 -0.78 1.55 7.71
C SER A 217 -1.50 1.00 6.48
N PHE A 218 -0.80 0.90 5.33
CA PHE A 218 -1.33 0.44 4.06
C PHE A 218 -0.95 -1.01 3.79
N SER A 219 -1.92 -1.82 3.36
CA SER A 219 -1.70 -3.18 2.89
C SER A 219 -2.38 -3.41 1.55
N ALA A 220 -1.73 -4.17 0.69
CA ALA A 220 -2.29 -4.66 -0.57
C ALA A 220 -2.07 -6.17 -0.63
N LEU A 221 -3.15 -6.93 -0.78
CA LEU A 221 -3.13 -8.39 -0.77
C LEU A 221 -3.96 -8.92 -1.94
N ASP A 222 -3.56 -10.08 -2.45
CA ASP A 222 -4.36 -10.78 -3.47
C ASP A 222 -5.63 -11.36 -2.85
N GLN A 223 -6.78 -11.09 -3.46
CA GLN A 223 -8.05 -11.65 -3.03
C GLN A 223 -8.31 -12.97 -3.74
N GLY A 224 -7.69 -14.01 -3.26
CA GLY A 224 -7.78 -15.36 -3.81
C GLY A 224 -6.61 -15.67 -4.75
N LYS A 225 -6.40 -16.97 -4.99
CA LYS A 225 -5.26 -17.42 -5.79
C LYS A 225 -5.53 -17.14 -7.28
N ASP A 226 -4.68 -16.35 -7.92
CA ASP A 226 -4.68 -16.04 -9.36
C ASP A 226 -6.00 -15.40 -9.89
N THR A 227 -6.72 -14.67 -9.02
CA THR A 227 -7.95 -13.97 -9.42
C THR A 227 -7.68 -12.66 -10.16
N GLY A 228 -6.49 -12.09 -9.99
CA GLY A 228 -6.15 -10.75 -10.44
C GLY A 228 -6.90 -9.65 -9.68
N MET A 229 -7.54 -10.00 -8.56
CA MET A 229 -8.20 -9.04 -7.68
C MET A 229 -7.32 -8.71 -6.49
N LEU A 230 -7.01 -7.44 -6.29
CA LEU A 230 -6.24 -6.94 -5.17
C LEU A 230 -7.16 -6.23 -4.17
N ASN A 231 -7.12 -6.67 -2.92
CA ASN A 231 -7.75 -5.98 -1.81
C ASN A 231 -6.74 -5.02 -1.19
N LEU A 232 -7.07 -3.73 -1.23
CA LEU A 232 -6.31 -2.68 -0.60
C LEU A 232 -6.95 -2.34 0.73
N THR A 233 -6.17 -2.25 1.77
CA THR A 233 -6.63 -1.86 3.11
C THR A 233 -5.79 -0.73 3.67
N LEU A 234 -6.45 0.21 4.33
CA LEU A 234 -5.79 1.31 5.03
C LEU A 234 -6.45 1.50 6.40
N THR A 235 -5.64 1.49 7.45
CA THR A 235 -6.12 1.66 8.83
C THR A 235 -5.80 3.04 9.38
N GLY A 236 -6.70 3.59 10.20
CA GLY A 236 -6.49 4.89 10.84
C GLY A 236 -7.64 5.29 11.78
N GLU A 237 -7.49 6.42 12.45
CA GLU A 237 -8.47 6.93 13.43
C GLU A 237 -9.64 7.68 12.77
N ASP A 238 -9.42 8.33 11.62
CA ASP A 238 -10.42 9.10 10.88
C ASP A 238 -10.86 8.35 9.61
N PRO A 239 -12.12 7.86 9.54
CA PRO A 239 -12.63 7.10 8.41
C PRO A 239 -12.70 7.90 7.10
N ASP A 240 -12.99 9.20 7.18
CA ASP A 240 -13.06 10.06 5.99
C ASP A 240 -11.66 10.33 5.43
N PHE A 241 -10.69 10.54 6.30
CA PHE A 241 -9.30 10.72 5.91
C PHE A 241 -8.72 9.47 5.26
N ILE A 242 -8.83 8.29 5.90
CA ILE A 242 -8.29 7.04 5.33
C ILE A 242 -8.97 6.68 4.01
N SER A 243 -10.26 6.98 3.85
CA SER A 243 -10.97 6.76 2.58
C SER A 243 -10.44 7.66 1.47
N ARG A 244 -10.17 8.94 1.75
CA ARG A 244 -9.54 9.87 0.79
C ARG A 244 -8.13 9.41 0.40
N VAL A 245 -7.33 8.98 1.36
CA VAL A 245 -5.97 8.49 1.11
C VAL A 245 -6.00 7.23 0.26
N LEU A 246 -6.84 6.25 0.61
CA LEU A 246 -6.96 5.00 -0.14
C LEU A 246 -7.46 5.24 -1.58
N ASN A 247 -8.40 6.17 -1.76
CA ASN A 247 -8.86 6.58 -3.09
C ASN A 247 -7.74 7.25 -3.89
N SER A 248 -6.93 8.12 -3.28
CA SER A 248 -5.76 8.73 -3.94
C SER A 248 -4.71 7.69 -4.35
N ILE A 249 -4.42 6.71 -3.48
CA ILE A 249 -3.53 5.58 -3.83
C ILE A 249 -4.07 4.84 -5.06
N SER A 250 -5.36 4.50 -5.06
CA SER A 250 -6.02 3.79 -6.15
C SER A 250 -5.98 4.57 -7.46
N GLN A 251 -6.25 5.88 -7.41
CA GLN A 251 -6.18 6.75 -8.59
C GLN A 251 -4.76 6.91 -9.12
N ASN A 252 -3.77 7.08 -8.24
CA ASN A 252 -2.36 7.18 -8.61
C ASN A 252 -1.84 5.89 -9.25
N TYR A 253 -2.25 4.75 -8.72
CA TYR A 253 -1.96 3.46 -9.32
C TYR A 253 -2.60 3.32 -10.72
N LEU A 254 -3.89 3.64 -10.85
CA LEU A 254 -4.58 3.59 -12.14
C LEU A 254 -3.93 4.50 -13.18
N ALA A 255 -3.62 5.73 -12.82
CA ALA A 255 -2.93 6.68 -13.69
C ALA A 255 -1.56 6.15 -14.14
N GLN A 256 -0.80 5.56 -13.22
CA GLN A 256 0.50 4.95 -13.53
C GLN A 256 0.36 3.71 -14.44
N ASN A 257 -0.65 2.88 -14.20
CA ASN A 257 -0.92 1.71 -15.04
C ASN A 257 -1.28 2.12 -16.48
N VAL A 258 -2.17 3.11 -16.64
CA VAL A 258 -2.54 3.66 -17.94
C VAL A 258 -1.32 4.26 -18.65
N ALA A 259 -0.49 5.03 -17.95
CA ALA A 259 0.73 5.61 -18.54
C ALA A 259 1.72 4.52 -18.98
N ARG A 260 1.89 3.47 -18.19
CA ARG A 260 2.73 2.30 -18.52
C ARG A 260 2.22 1.59 -19.78
N GLN A 261 0.92 1.33 -19.83
CA GLN A 261 0.27 0.70 -20.99
C GLN A 261 0.46 1.54 -22.26
N ALA A 262 0.13 2.82 -22.19
CA ALA A 262 0.30 3.73 -23.32
C ALA A 262 1.76 3.79 -23.83
N ALA A 263 2.74 3.75 -22.93
CA ALA A 263 4.15 3.72 -23.31
C ALA A 263 4.55 2.39 -24.00
N GLN A 264 3.98 1.25 -23.56
CA GLN A 264 4.20 -0.04 -24.21
C GLN A 264 3.56 -0.07 -25.59
N ASP A 265 2.31 0.40 -25.72
CA ASP A 265 1.60 0.45 -27.00
C ASP A 265 2.30 1.36 -28.01
N ALA A 266 2.82 2.52 -27.57
CA ALA A 266 3.61 3.42 -28.42
C ALA A 266 4.88 2.74 -28.95
N LYS A 267 5.61 2.02 -28.11
CA LYS A 267 6.80 1.26 -28.53
C LYS A 267 6.46 0.13 -29.49
N SER A 268 5.33 -0.57 -29.26
CA SER A 268 4.85 -1.63 -30.14
C SER A 268 4.48 -1.07 -31.52
N LEU A 269 3.81 0.09 -31.56
CA LEU A 269 3.51 0.79 -32.82
C LEU A 269 4.77 1.22 -33.57
N GLU A 270 5.75 1.78 -32.87
CA GLU A 270 7.05 2.15 -33.46
C GLU A 270 7.75 0.93 -34.06
N PHE A 271 7.79 -0.18 -33.32
CA PHE A 271 8.36 -1.43 -33.79
C PHE A 271 7.64 -1.93 -35.07
N LEU A 272 6.28 -1.99 -35.04
CA LEU A 272 5.48 -2.44 -36.18
C LEU A 272 5.70 -1.54 -37.40
N ASN A 273 5.76 -0.22 -37.24
CA ASN A 273 6.01 0.72 -38.31
C ASN A 273 7.40 0.52 -38.96
N ASN A 274 8.39 0.13 -38.15
CA ASN A 274 9.74 -0.16 -38.66
C ASN A 274 9.85 -1.53 -39.34
N GLN A 275 9.10 -2.54 -38.87
CA GLN A 275 9.14 -3.89 -39.40
C GLN A 275 8.30 -4.06 -40.67
N LEU A 276 7.13 -3.38 -40.74
CA LEU A 276 6.22 -3.52 -41.86
C LEU A 276 6.86 -3.30 -43.23
N PRO A 277 7.71 -2.25 -43.47
CA PRO A 277 8.41 -2.04 -44.74
C PRO A 277 9.39 -3.17 -45.05
N LEU A 278 10.10 -3.69 -44.05
CA LEU A 278 11.08 -4.77 -44.23
C LEU A 278 10.38 -6.06 -44.68
N VAL A 279 9.31 -6.47 -43.96
CA VAL A 279 8.52 -7.66 -44.36
C VAL A 279 7.89 -7.50 -45.72
N ARG A 280 7.41 -6.29 -46.10
CA ARG A 280 6.92 -6.02 -47.46
C ARG A 280 8.00 -6.19 -48.48
N GLY A 281 9.21 -5.62 -48.24
CA GLY A 281 10.37 -5.77 -49.13
C GLY A 281 10.79 -7.23 -49.31
N ASP A 282 10.75 -7.99 -48.22
CA ASP A 282 11.06 -9.44 -48.28
C ASP A 282 10.01 -10.22 -49.06
N LEU A 283 8.71 -9.89 -48.89
CA LEU A 283 7.63 -10.48 -49.66
C LEU A 283 7.77 -10.17 -51.15
N ASP A 284 7.96 -8.90 -51.52
CA ASP A 284 8.16 -8.48 -52.91
C ASP A 284 9.40 -9.18 -53.56
N SER A 285 10.46 -9.33 -52.77
CA SER A 285 11.67 -10.06 -53.22
C SER A 285 11.39 -11.57 -53.42
N ALA A 286 10.64 -12.18 -52.54
CA ALA A 286 10.24 -13.58 -52.62
C ALA A 286 9.30 -13.82 -53.82
N GLU A 287 8.31 -12.92 -54.05
CA GLU A 287 7.43 -12.97 -55.19
C GLU A 287 8.18 -12.80 -56.51
N ASN A 288 9.13 -11.88 -56.59
CA ASN A 288 9.97 -11.69 -57.77
C ASN A 288 10.83 -12.93 -58.05
N LYS A 289 11.44 -13.53 -57.06
CA LYS A 289 12.19 -14.80 -57.19
C LYS A 289 11.29 -15.95 -57.67
N LEU A 290 10.10 -16.05 -57.13
CA LEU A 290 9.13 -17.03 -57.56
C LEU A 290 8.71 -16.84 -59.02
N ASN A 291 8.46 -15.59 -59.44
CA ASN A 291 8.09 -15.27 -60.82
C ASN A 291 9.24 -15.53 -61.78
N GLN A 292 10.50 -15.19 -61.42
CA GLN A 292 11.67 -15.54 -62.22
C GLN A 292 11.86 -17.05 -62.36
N TYR A 293 11.67 -17.79 -61.30
CA TYR A 293 11.76 -19.25 -61.33
C TYR A 293 10.66 -19.86 -62.19
N ARG A 294 9.41 -19.34 -62.12
CA ARG A 294 8.29 -19.75 -62.99
C ARG A 294 8.59 -19.47 -64.48
N GLN A 295 9.22 -18.36 -64.83
CA GLN A 295 9.62 -18.03 -66.20
C GLN A 295 10.74 -18.93 -66.72
N GLN A 296 11.68 -19.36 -65.89
CA GLN A 296 12.80 -20.21 -66.28
C GLN A 296 12.43 -21.69 -66.46
N LYS A 297 11.39 -22.15 -65.80
CA LYS A 297 10.97 -23.56 -65.71
C LYS A 297 9.68 -23.83 -66.41
N ASP A 298 9.45 -23.30 -67.59
CA ASP A 298 8.29 -23.52 -68.42
C ASP A 298 7.48 -24.77 -68.01
N SER A 299 6.43 -24.55 -67.18
CA SER A 299 5.46 -25.51 -66.67
C SER A 299 5.94 -26.59 -65.67
N VAL A 300 5.30 -26.76 -64.63
CA VAL A 300 4.57 -27.89 -64.00
C VAL A 300 4.49 -27.66 -62.50
N ASP A 301 3.25 -27.67 -61.99
CA ASP A 301 2.77 -27.90 -60.63
C ASP A 301 3.66 -27.42 -59.41
N LEU A 302 4.22 -26.24 -59.55
CA LEU A 302 4.96 -25.56 -58.49
C LEU A 302 4.00 -25.00 -57.40
N THR A 303 2.70 -25.05 -57.60
CA THR A 303 1.73 -24.42 -56.73
C THR A 303 1.67 -25.09 -55.36
N MET A 304 1.89 -26.39 -55.29
CA MET A 304 1.88 -27.12 -53.99
C MET A 304 3.20 -27.02 -53.26
N GLU A 305 4.36 -27.10 -53.93
CA GLU A 305 5.68 -26.93 -53.28
C GLU A 305 5.92 -25.51 -52.85
N ALA A 306 5.59 -24.52 -53.70
CA ALA A 306 5.70 -23.10 -53.36
C ALA A 306 4.77 -22.72 -52.21
N LYS A 307 3.59 -23.24 -52.14
CA LYS A 307 2.67 -23.02 -51.00
C LYS A 307 3.23 -23.59 -49.71
N SER A 308 3.79 -24.81 -49.75
CA SER A 308 4.44 -25.41 -48.58
C SER A 308 5.65 -24.61 -48.06
N VAL A 309 6.49 -24.09 -49.01
CA VAL A 309 7.64 -23.25 -48.64
C VAL A 309 7.18 -21.88 -48.14
N LEU A 310 6.14 -21.29 -48.71
CA LEU A 310 5.58 -20.02 -48.23
C LEU A 310 4.99 -20.14 -46.84
N ASP A 311 4.24 -21.25 -46.59
CA ASP A 311 3.69 -21.54 -45.26
C ASP A 311 4.80 -21.76 -44.22
N GLN A 312 5.94 -22.35 -44.59
CA GLN A 312 7.11 -22.48 -43.72
C GLN A 312 7.74 -21.14 -43.43
N ILE A 313 7.96 -20.26 -44.47
CA ILE A 313 8.51 -18.93 -44.28
C ILE A 313 7.64 -18.09 -43.35
N VAL A 314 6.32 -18.07 -43.57
CA VAL A 314 5.38 -17.37 -42.72
C VAL A 314 5.44 -17.87 -41.27
N ASN A 315 5.59 -19.18 -41.09
CA ASN A 315 5.69 -19.76 -39.74
C ASN A 315 7.00 -19.36 -39.04
N VAL A 316 8.12 -19.36 -39.77
CA VAL A 316 9.43 -18.93 -39.23
C VAL A 316 9.42 -17.43 -38.92
N ASP A 317 8.85 -16.59 -39.78
CA ASP A 317 8.71 -15.15 -39.56
C ASP A 317 7.81 -14.84 -38.34
N ASN A 318 6.73 -15.57 -38.16
CA ASN A 318 5.90 -15.45 -36.97
C ASN A 318 6.67 -15.81 -35.69
N GLN A 319 7.48 -16.88 -35.73
CA GLN A 319 8.35 -17.26 -34.61
C GLN A 319 9.44 -16.21 -34.34
N LEU A 320 10.05 -15.66 -35.40
CA LEU A 320 11.05 -14.61 -35.27
C LEU A 320 10.44 -13.34 -34.65
N ASN A 321 9.27 -12.94 -35.13
CA ASN A 321 8.56 -11.80 -34.58
C ASN A 321 8.20 -12.01 -33.10
N GLU A 322 7.71 -13.20 -32.73
CA GLU A 322 7.39 -13.56 -31.35
C GLU A 322 8.64 -13.49 -30.46
N LEU A 323 9.77 -14.04 -30.93
CA LEU A 323 11.04 -13.98 -30.19
C LEU A 323 11.58 -12.55 -30.07
N THR A 324 11.42 -11.74 -31.11
CA THR A 324 11.84 -10.32 -31.09
C THR A 324 10.98 -9.50 -30.14
N PHE A 325 9.68 -9.75 -30.07
CA PHE A 325 8.80 -9.15 -29.07
C PHE A 325 9.21 -9.56 -27.66
N ARG A 326 9.54 -10.82 -27.46
CA ARG A 326 10.04 -11.31 -26.16
C ARG A 326 11.36 -10.69 -25.76
N GLU A 327 12.31 -10.57 -26.71
CA GLU A 327 13.57 -9.88 -26.46
C GLU A 327 13.34 -8.41 -26.08
N ALA A 328 12.46 -7.70 -26.80
CA ALA A 328 12.11 -6.32 -26.49
C ALA A 328 11.47 -6.17 -25.09
N GLU A 329 10.62 -7.11 -24.70
CA GLU A 329 10.02 -7.14 -23.37
C GLU A 329 11.07 -7.39 -22.27
N ILE A 330 11.95 -8.38 -22.47
CA ILE A 330 13.03 -8.71 -21.52
C ILE A 330 14.05 -7.55 -21.45
N SER A 331 14.35 -6.90 -22.56
CA SER A 331 15.29 -5.77 -22.61
C SER A 331 14.81 -4.53 -21.86
N GLN A 332 13.51 -4.41 -21.60
CA GLN A 332 12.93 -3.34 -20.76
C GLN A 332 13.05 -3.64 -19.26
N LEU A 333 13.08 -4.92 -18.90
CA LEU A 333 13.09 -5.37 -17.51
C LEU A 333 14.52 -5.65 -17.01
N TYR A 334 15.43 -6.04 -17.91
CA TYR A 334 16.77 -6.49 -17.56
C TYR A 334 17.83 -5.85 -18.43
N THR A 335 19.00 -5.62 -17.88
CA THR A 335 20.17 -5.18 -18.65
C THR A 335 20.72 -6.34 -19.49
N LYS A 336 21.41 -6.04 -20.61
CA LYS A 336 22.00 -7.03 -21.53
C LYS A 336 22.96 -8.04 -20.85
N GLU A 337 23.47 -7.72 -19.68
CA GLU A 337 24.36 -8.60 -18.89
C GLU A 337 23.62 -9.54 -17.95
N HIS A 338 22.32 -9.37 -17.76
CA HIS A 338 21.53 -10.21 -16.85
C HIS A 338 21.40 -11.65 -17.40
N PRO A 339 21.48 -12.68 -16.55
CA PRO A 339 21.37 -14.08 -16.97
C PRO A 339 20.11 -14.40 -17.76
N THR A 340 18.98 -13.81 -17.41
CA THR A 340 17.68 -14.00 -18.09
C THR A 340 17.63 -13.38 -19.48
N TYR A 341 18.48 -12.37 -19.79
CA TYR A 341 18.61 -11.80 -21.12
C TYR A 341 19.51 -12.64 -22.03
N LYS A 342 20.48 -13.35 -21.45
CA LYS A 342 21.44 -14.21 -22.18
C LYS A 342 20.91 -15.62 -22.45
N ALA A 343 19.87 -16.07 -21.73
CA ALA A 343 19.23 -17.37 -21.88
C ALA A 343 18.23 -17.37 -23.05
#